data_4c8ae076b51124c2aa7c7696782dc4c7
#
_entry.id   4c8ae076b51124c2aa7c7696782dc4c7
#
_cell.length_a   1.000
_cell.length_b   1.000
_cell.length_c   1.000
_cell.angle_alpha   90.00
_cell.angle_beta   90.00
_cell.angle_gamma   90.00
#
_symmetry.space_group_name_H-M   'P 1'
#
loop_
_entity.id
_entity.type
_entity.pdbx_description
1 polymer ?
#
loop_
_entity_poly.entity_id
_entity_poly.type
_entity_poly.pdbx_seq_one_letter_code
_entity_poly.pdbx_strand_id
1 'polypeptide(L)'
;GDIYLGVVRRVMPNHNAAFVDIGQQKEGFLHIKDLGPHYSTMVQGVRRALQGGKRTRGGGGRKEAASAEPTATETQPQLTSTAPSEQPLPEKNGKIADFVKSGQVILVQVVREPFSNKGPSLTTEISLAGRNLVLLPYSTRVMMSSKISTREEVTRLRRILASILPQGFGVIVRTAAEGKGVEALNNELQSLL
;
A
#
# COMPACT_ATOMS: atom_id res chain seq x y z
N GLY A 1 -16.14 -0.14 3.62
CA GLY A 1 -15.00 -0.55 3.01
C GLY A 1 -14.57 0.02 1.68
N ASP A 2 -15.28 1.03 1.10
CA ASP A 2 -14.95 1.55 -0.22
C ASP A 2 -13.65 2.36 -0.21
N ILE A 3 -12.94 2.31 -1.34
CA ILE A 3 -11.66 2.98 -1.53
C ILE A 3 -11.86 4.19 -2.43
N TYR A 4 -11.31 5.33 -2.02
CA TYR A 4 -11.44 6.60 -2.72
C TYR A 4 -10.07 7.25 -2.95
N LEU A 5 -9.95 7.97 -4.05
CA LEU A 5 -8.87 8.91 -4.26
C LEU A 5 -9.38 10.29 -3.76
N GLY A 6 -8.97 10.64 -2.54
CA GLY A 6 -9.46 11.84 -1.87
C GLY A 6 -8.48 13.00 -1.92
N VAL A 7 -9.01 14.21 -1.74
CA VAL A 7 -8.21 15.44 -1.65
C VAL A 7 -8.26 15.97 -0.21
N VAL A 8 -7.10 16.16 0.39
CA VAL A 8 -7.00 16.74 1.73
C VAL A 8 -7.46 18.20 1.68
N ARG A 9 -8.57 18.52 2.34
CA ARG A 9 -9.10 19.88 2.40
C ARG A 9 -8.46 20.69 3.52
N ARG A 10 -8.39 20.10 4.70
CA ARG A 10 -7.93 20.80 5.90
C ARG A 10 -7.16 19.85 6.82
N VAL A 11 -6.04 20.33 7.36
CA VAL A 11 -5.28 19.64 8.39
C VAL A 11 -5.51 20.31 9.74
N MET A 12 -5.77 19.55 10.78
CA MET A 12 -6.02 20.00 12.16
C MET A 12 -4.92 19.47 13.10
N PRO A 13 -3.82 20.21 13.26
CA PRO A 13 -2.67 19.74 14.05
C PRO A 13 -3.03 19.48 15.52
N ASN A 14 -3.93 20.28 16.11
CA ASN A 14 -4.35 20.15 17.51
C ASN A 14 -5.12 18.84 17.78
N HIS A 15 -5.76 18.27 16.76
CA HIS A 15 -6.51 17.02 16.85
C HIS A 15 -5.77 15.85 16.20
N ASN A 16 -4.56 16.09 15.69
CA ASN A 16 -3.81 15.12 14.90
C ASN A 16 -4.66 14.43 13.81
N ALA A 17 -5.48 15.23 13.12
CA ALA A 17 -6.43 14.74 12.12
C ALA A 17 -6.45 15.62 10.87
N ALA A 18 -6.98 15.07 9.77
CA ALA A 18 -7.23 15.78 8.54
C ALA A 18 -8.66 15.50 8.04
N PHE A 19 -9.24 16.47 7.36
CA PHE A 19 -10.47 16.29 6.61
C PHE A 19 -10.15 16.09 5.13
N VAL A 20 -10.72 15.04 4.55
CA VAL A 20 -10.46 14.58 3.20
C VAL A 20 -11.77 14.57 2.43
N ASP A 21 -11.79 15.29 1.31
CA ASP A 21 -12.88 15.24 0.37
C ASP A 21 -12.77 13.97 -0.48
N ILE A 22 -13.76 13.12 -0.40
CA ILE A 22 -13.88 11.86 -1.14
C ILE A 22 -15.00 11.91 -2.18
N GLY A 23 -15.50 13.11 -2.52
CA GLY A 23 -16.60 13.30 -3.45
C GLY A 23 -17.98 12.98 -2.88
N GLN A 24 -18.11 12.83 -1.56
CA GLN A 24 -19.38 12.66 -0.85
C GLN A 24 -19.87 13.97 -0.23
N GLN A 25 -21.12 13.98 0.24
CA GLN A 25 -21.71 15.19 0.86
C GLN A 25 -20.95 15.69 2.09
N LYS A 26 -20.28 14.79 2.80
CA LYS A 26 -19.47 15.10 4.00
C LYS A 26 -18.04 14.69 3.81
N GLU A 27 -17.14 15.56 4.25
CA GLU A 27 -15.71 15.26 4.28
C GLU A 27 -15.43 14.07 5.22
N GLY A 28 -14.52 13.20 4.80
CA GLY A 28 -14.07 12.09 5.62
C GLY A 28 -13.04 12.54 6.65
N PHE A 29 -13.02 11.89 7.79
CA PHE A 29 -12.09 12.15 8.90
C PHE A 29 -10.97 11.13 8.91
N LEU A 30 -9.74 11.62 8.79
CA LEU A 30 -8.51 10.82 8.83
C LEU A 30 -7.68 11.22 10.04
N HIS A 31 -7.51 10.32 11.00
CA HIS A 31 -6.68 10.54 12.19
C HIS A 31 -5.26 10.02 11.93
N ILE A 32 -4.24 10.59 12.61
CA ILE A 32 -2.83 10.16 12.47
C ILE A 32 -2.63 8.66 12.75
N LYS A 33 -3.41 8.07 13.64
CA LYS A 33 -3.36 6.63 13.96
C LYS A 33 -3.81 5.74 12.81
N ASP A 34 -4.59 6.31 11.88
CA ASP A 34 -5.12 5.64 10.70
C ASP A 34 -4.23 5.86 9.46
N LEU A 35 -3.10 6.57 9.63
CA LEU A 35 -2.01 6.60 8.66
C LEU A 35 -1.23 5.29 8.78
N GLY A 36 -1.36 4.42 7.78
CA GLY A 36 -0.62 3.17 7.73
C GLY A 36 0.88 3.38 7.57
N PRO A 37 1.70 2.37 7.90
CA PRO A 37 3.16 2.44 7.84
C PRO A 37 3.68 2.70 6.42
N HIS A 38 2.90 2.37 5.40
CA HIS A 38 3.26 2.51 4.00
C HIS A 38 2.70 3.78 3.34
N TYR A 39 2.23 4.74 4.15
CA TYR A 39 1.63 5.99 3.66
C TYR A 39 2.55 6.73 2.67
N SER A 40 3.83 6.90 3.00
CA SER A 40 4.78 7.60 2.13
C SER A 40 4.95 6.92 0.78
N THR A 41 5.06 5.59 0.77
CA THR A 41 5.17 4.79 -0.47
C THR A 41 3.92 4.90 -1.31
N MET A 42 2.75 4.82 -0.68
CA MET A 42 1.45 4.94 -1.35
C MET A 42 1.29 6.34 -1.98
N VAL A 43 1.61 7.42 -1.26
CA VAL A 43 1.53 8.79 -1.79
C VAL A 43 2.46 8.98 -2.98
N GLN A 44 3.67 8.44 -2.94
CA GLN A 44 4.60 8.48 -4.08
C GLN A 44 4.04 7.72 -5.28
N GLY A 45 3.42 6.56 -5.06
CA GLY A 45 2.75 5.77 -6.10
C GLY A 45 1.60 6.54 -6.75
N VAL A 46 0.71 7.12 -5.96
CA VAL A 46 -0.40 7.96 -6.43
C VAL A 46 0.12 9.16 -7.25
N ARG A 47 1.13 9.87 -6.74
CA ARG A 47 1.74 11.00 -7.44
C ARG A 47 2.32 10.58 -8.78
N ARG A 48 3.04 9.46 -8.84
CA ARG A 48 3.61 8.92 -10.08
C ARG A 48 2.52 8.55 -11.08
N ALA A 49 1.45 7.89 -10.65
CA ALA A 49 0.30 7.53 -11.49
C ALA A 49 -0.38 8.77 -12.08
N LEU A 50 -0.60 9.82 -11.29
CA LEU A 50 -1.19 11.07 -11.74
C LEU A 50 -0.29 11.87 -12.71
N GLN A 51 1.03 11.77 -12.55
CA GLN A 51 2.00 12.43 -13.45
C GLN A 51 2.25 11.63 -14.73
N GLY A 52 2.16 10.30 -14.70
CA GLY A 52 2.38 9.42 -15.85
C GLY A 52 1.34 9.55 -16.98
N GLY A 53 0.20 10.20 -16.73
CA GLY A 53 -0.81 10.50 -17.74
C GLY A 53 -0.42 11.59 -18.74
N LYS A 54 0.67 12.33 -18.54
CA LYS A 54 1.23 13.32 -19.48
C LYS A 54 2.42 12.75 -20.26
N ARG A 55 2.24 11.68 -21.00
CA ARG A 55 3.18 11.35 -22.08
C ARG A 55 2.90 12.28 -23.27
N THR A 56 3.58 13.39 -23.33
CA THR A 56 3.71 14.22 -24.52
C THR A 56 4.30 13.39 -25.65
N ARG A 57 3.52 13.16 -26.71
CA ARG A 57 4.02 12.84 -28.04
C ARG A 57 4.89 14.02 -28.48
N GLY A 58 6.17 13.79 -28.66
CA GLY A 58 7.07 14.84 -29.17
C GLY A 58 8.42 14.29 -29.52
N GLY A 59 8.64 14.09 -30.82
CA GLY A 59 9.84 14.41 -31.56
C GLY A 59 11.06 13.50 -31.40
N GLY A 60 11.32 12.76 -32.46
CA GLY A 60 12.57 12.07 -32.72
C GLY A 60 13.74 13.05 -32.85
N GLY A 61 14.88 12.60 -32.42
CA GLY A 61 16.18 13.25 -32.60
C GLY A 61 17.26 12.19 -32.52
N ARG A 62 17.55 11.64 -33.69
CA ARG A 62 18.68 10.75 -33.99
C ARG A 62 19.97 11.58 -33.94
N LYS A 63 20.97 11.15 -33.15
CA LYS A 63 22.36 11.50 -33.40
C LYS A 63 23.27 10.30 -33.14
N GLU A 64 24.08 10.06 -34.14
CA GLU A 64 25.04 8.98 -34.34
C GLU A 64 26.28 9.07 -33.44
N ALA A 65 26.76 7.91 -33.13
CA ALA A 65 28.12 7.36 -33.07
C ALA A 65 29.33 8.24 -32.77
N ALA A 66 30.10 7.85 -31.79
CA ALA A 66 31.56 7.76 -31.89
C ALA A 66 32.11 6.72 -30.91
N SER A 67 32.88 5.83 -31.46
CA SER A 67 33.60 4.70 -30.92
C SER A 67 34.76 5.06 -29.99
N ALA A 68 34.97 4.30 -28.94
CA ALA A 68 36.31 3.91 -28.45
C ALA A 68 36.19 2.75 -27.42
N GLU A 69 36.79 1.62 -27.72
CA GLU A 69 37.13 0.49 -26.86
C GLU A 69 38.58 0.63 -26.35
N PRO A 70 39.10 -0.35 -25.56
CA PRO A 70 38.68 -0.78 -24.21
C PRO A 70 39.87 -0.72 -23.21
N THR A 71 39.60 -0.74 -21.92
CA THR A 71 40.61 -1.20 -20.95
C THR A 71 39.92 -2.01 -19.85
N ALA A 72 40.32 -3.26 -19.78
CA ALA A 72 39.91 -4.21 -18.76
C ALA A 72 40.45 -3.82 -17.38
N THR A 73 39.57 -3.77 -16.39
CA THR A 73 39.94 -3.94 -14.98
C THR A 73 38.82 -4.69 -14.31
N GLU A 74 39.13 -5.92 -13.91
CA GLU A 74 38.28 -6.78 -13.09
C GLU A 74 37.97 -6.07 -11.78
N THR A 75 36.71 -5.79 -11.53
CA THR A 75 36.20 -5.48 -10.21
C THR A 75 34.90 -6.25 -10.02
N GLN A 76 34.90 -7.12 -9.03
CA GLN A 76 33.79 -7.98 -8.62
C GLN A 76 32.50 -7.16 -8.44
N PRO A 77 31.33 -7.65 -8.90
CA PRO A 77 30.07 -7.01 -8.61
C PRO A 77 29.69 -7.29 -7.16
N GLN A 78 29.87 -6.28 -6.30
CA GLN A 78 29.16 -6.24 -5.03
C GLN A 78 27.67 -6.17 -5.34
N LEU A 79 26.96 -7.23 -4.98
CA LEU A 79 25.50 -7.26 -4.88
C LEU A 79 25.07 -6.23 -3.82
N THR A 80 24.87 -5.00 -4.24
CA THR A 80 24.09 -4.05 -3.43
C THR A 80 22.63 -4.46 -3.51
N SER A 81 22.20 -5.23 -2.53
CA SER A 81 20.79 -5.48 -2.27
C SER A 81 20.16 -4.14 -1.88
N THR A 82 19.54 -3.48 -2.85
CA THR A 82 18.65 -2.35 -2.59
C THR A 82 17.33 -2.94 -2.08
N ALA A 83 17.34 -3.39 -0.82
CA ALA A 83 16.09 -3.56 -0.08
C ALA A 83 15.42 -2.17 -0.02
N PRO A 84 14.09 -2.09 -0.28
CA PRO A 84 13.37 -0.85 -0.03
C PRO A 84 13.59 -0.50 1.44
N SER A 85 14.23 0.63 1.70
CA SER A 85 14.42 1.14 3.05
C SER A 85 13.06 1.23 3.73
N GLU A 86 12.84 0.39 4.72
CA GLU A 86 11.73 0.54 5.66
C GLU A 86 11.89 1.92 6.29
N GLN A 87 11.13 2.88 5.79
CA GLN A 87 11.03 4.17 6.47
C GLN A 87 10.39 3.92 7.83
N PRO A 88 10.92 4.51 8.90
CA PRO A 88 10.38 4.29 10.24
C PRO A 88 8.89 4.59 10.24
N LEU A 89 8.13 3.68 10.86
CA LEU A 89 6.73 3.89 11.20
C LEU A 89 6.55 5.31 11.71
N PRO A 90 5.50 6.05 11.33
CA PRO A 90 5.20 7.31 11.97
C PRO A 90 5.13 7.05 13.48
N GLU A 91 6.14 7.50 14.19
CA GLU A 91 6.18 7.34 15.64
C GLU A 91 4.88 7.91 16.20
N LYS A 92 4.30 7.22 17.18
CA LYS A 92 3.03 7.59 17.81
C LYS A 92 2.98 9.05 18.32
N ASN A 93 4.12 9.74 18.31
CA ASN A 93 4.33 11.13 18.73
C ASN A 93 4.44 12.14 17.56
N GLY A 94 4.37 11.70 16.28
CA GLY A 94 4.40 12.61 15.13
C GLY A 94 3.11 13.45 15.02
N LYS A 95 3.22 14.65 14.43
CA LYS A 95 2.06 15.47 14.10
C LYS A 95 1.57 15.10 12.69
N ILE A 96 0.26 15.03 12.50
CA ILE A 96 -0.31 14.71 11.17
C ILE A 96 0.16 15.70 10.10
N ALA A 97 0.42 16.95 10.49
CA ALA A 97 0.90 18.01 9.60
C ALA A 97 2.30 17.72 8.99
N ASP A 98 3.07 16.83 9.60
CA ASP A 98 4.39 16.43 9.09
C ASP A 98 4.26 15.48 7.88
N PHE A 99 3.16 14.77 7.81
CA PHE A 99 2.90 13.74 6.78
C PHE A 99 1.90 14.21 5.72
N VAL A 100 0.85 14.93 6.12
CA VAL A 100 -0.32 15.26 5.29
C VAL A 100 -0.39 16.78 5.09
N LYS A 101 -0.54 17.20 3.82
CA LYS A 101 -0.65 18.63 3.46
C LYS A 101 -2.01 18.89 2.79
N SER A 102 -2.55 20.09 3.02
CA SER A 102 -3.76 20.54 2.32
C SER A 102 -3.53 20.57 0.80
N GLY A 103 -4.54 20.19 0.03
CA GLY A 103 -4.47 20.01 -1.42
C GLY A 103 -3.81 18.71 -1.89
N GLN A 104 -3.30 17.89 -0.99
CA GLN A 104 -2.67 16.62 -1.34
C GLN A 104 -3.72 15.59 -1.73
N VAL A 105 -3.45 14.86 -2.83
CA VAL A 105 -4.27 13.71 -3.25
C VAL A 105 -3.73 12.47 -2.56
N ILE A 106 -4.62 11.73 -1.90
CA ILE A 106 -4.28 10.51 -1.16
C ILE A 106 -5.31 9.41 -1.43
N LEU A 107 -4.86 8.16 -1.40
CA LEU A 107 -5.73 7.00 -1.44
C LEU A 107 -6.21 6.70 -0.02
N VAL A 108 -7.52 6.55 0.16
CA VAL A 108 -8.14 6.31 1.47
C VAL A 108 -9.22 5.25 1.37
N GLN A 109 -9.42 4.51 2.44
CA GLN A 109 -10.49 3.53 2.58
C GLN A 109 -11.42 3.93 3.72
N VAL A 110 -12.73 3.76 3.51
CA VAL A 110 -13.74 3.99 4.54
C VAL A 110 -13.73 2.85 5.54
N VAL A 111 -13.44 3.16 6.80
CA VAL A 111 -13.48 2.21 7.92
C VAL A 111 -14.84 2.19 8.59
N ARG A 112 -15.45 3.38 8.71
CA ARG A 112 -16.78 3.55 9.29
C ARG A 112 -17.58 4.50 8.42
N GLU A 113 -18.80 4.10 8.14
CA GLU A 113 -19.77 4.91 7.41
C GLU A 113 -20.10 6.21 8.16
N PRO A 114 -20.59 7.23 7.45
CA PRO A 114 -21.07 8.45 8.07
C PRO A 114 -22.16 8.15 9.09
N PHE A 115 -22.08 8.78 10.25
CA PHE A 115 -23.09 8.62 11.29
C PHE A 115 -23.55 9.98 11.82
N SER A 116 -24.87 10.22 11.83
CA SER A 116 -25.45 11.49 12.25
C SER A 116 -24.84 12.67 11.48
N ASN A 117 -24.27 13.65 12.17
CA ASN A 117 -23.63 14.82 11.57
C ASN A 117 -22.14 14.65 11.26
N LYS A 118 -21.54 13.46 11.55
CA LYS A 118 -20.14 13.17 11.30
C LYS A 118 -19.95 12.51 9.93
N GLY A 119 -18.92 12.92 9.22
CA GLY A 119 -18.48 12.25 8.00
C GLY A 119 -17.87 10.85 8.26
N PRO A 120 -17.56 10.11 7.21
CA PRO A 120 -16.95 8.78 7.34
C PRO A 120 -15.57 8.84 7.99
N SER A 121 -15.22 7.80 8.73
CA SER A 121 -13.84 7.61 9.22
C SER A 121 -13.01 6.92 8.15
N LEU A 122 -11.83 7.45 7.89
CA LEU A 122 -10.93 7.00 6.83
C LEU A 122 -9.66 6.41 7.39
N THR A 123 -9.05 5.50 6.62
CA THR A 123 -7.68 5.00 6.82
C THR A 123 -6.91 5.07 5.52
N THR A 124 -5.60 5.16 5.60
CA THR A 124 -4.70 4.99 4.44
C THR A 124 -4.13 3.56 4.37
N GLU A 125 -4.41 2.73 5.36
CA GLU A 125 -4.05 1.31 5.32
C GLU A 125 -5.10 0.54 4.52
N ILE A 126 -4.85 0.45 3.21
CA ILE A 126 -5.76 -0.21 2.28
C ILE A 126 -5.76 -1.71 2.51
N SER A 127 -6.95 -2.29 2.56
CA SER A 127 -7.14 -3.73 2.71
C SER A 127 -8.25 -4.24 1.80
N LEU A 128 -7.94 -5.27 1.01
CA LEU A 128 -8.89 -5.92 0.12
C LEU A 128 -9.35 -7.23 0.75
N ALA A 129 -10.55 -7.23 1.27
CA ALA A 129 -11.08 -8.35 2.05
C ALA A 129 -11.69 -9.42 1.14
N GLY A 130 -11.06 -10.60 1.12
CA GLY A 130 -11.62 -11.83 0.59
C GLY A 130 -12.24 -12.73 1.67
N ARG A 131 -12.64 -13.93 1.27
CA ARG A 131 -13.23 -14.93 2.16
C ARG A 131 -12.18 -15.58 3.07
N ASN A 132 -11.08 -16.02 2.47
CA ASN A 132 -9.98 -16.74 3.15
C ASN A 132 -8.81 -15.82 3.46
N LEU A 133 -8.60 -14.80 2.63
CA LEU A 133 -7.47 -13.89 2.67
C LEU A 133 -7.93 -12.43 2.74
N VAL A 134 -7.12 -11.58 3.37
CA VAL A 134 -7.20 -10.12 3.21
C VAL A 134 -5.89 -9.66 2.62
N LEU A 135 -5.94 -9.12 1.42
CA LEU A 135 -4.74 -8.62 0.73
C LEU A 135 -4.40 -7.20 1.20
N LEU A 136 -3.13 -6.96 1.48
CA LEU A 136 -2.62 -5.68 1.94
C LEU A 136 -1.64 -5.13 0.90
N PRO A 137 -2.07 -4.21 0.03
CA PRO A 137 -1.16 -3.52 -0.88
C PRO A 137 -0.08 -2.73 -0.13
N TYR A 138 1.10 -2.65 -0.72
CA TYR A 138 2.27 -1.94 -0.15
C TYR A 138 2.82 -2.52 1.16
N SER A 139 2.43 -3.74 1.52
CA SER A 139 2.92 -4.45 2.70
C SER A 139 3.74 -5.66 2.28
N THR A 140 4.60 -6.15 3.17
CA THR A 140 5.33 -7.42 2.99
C THR A 140 4.98 -8.43 4.09
N ARG A 141 4.05 -8.07 4.96
CA ARG A 141 3.71 -8.87 6.15
C ARG A 141 2.74 -9.99 5.81
N VAL A 142 3.06 -11.21 6.28
CA VAL A 142 2.15 -12.35 6.26
C VAL A 142 1.70 -12.63 7.68
N MET A 143 0.45 -12.29 7.96
CA MET A 143 -0.17 -12.48 9.27
C MET A 143 -1.17 -13.65 9.23
N MET A 144 -1.24 -14.40 10.32
CA MET A 144 -2.15 -15.53 10.48
C MET A 144 -3.19 -15.21 11.55
N SER A 145 -4.43 -15.61 11.33
CA SER A 145 -5.44 -15.54 12.38
C SER A 145 -5.00 -16.39 13.58
N SER A 146 -5.11 -15.83 14.78
CA SER A 146 -4.82 -16.54 16.04
C SER A 146 -5.77 -17.71 16.31
N LYS A 147 -6.87 -17.81 15.56
CA LYS A 147 -7.86 -18.88 15.68
C LYS A 147 -7.57 -20.09 14.81
N ILE A 148 -6.50 -20.07 14.00
CA ILE A 148 -6.08 -21.26 13.24
C ILE A 148 -5.53 -22.30 14.21
N SER A 149 -6.09 -23.52 14.14
CA SER A 149 -6.07 -24.48 15.24
C SER A 149 -4.70 -25.09 15.50
N THR A 150 -3.89 -25.34 14.48
CA THR A 150 -2.64 -26.08 14.62
C THR A 150 -1.42 -25.34 14.04
N ARG A 151 -0.25 -25.58 14.62
CA ARG A 151 1.02 -25.05 14.12
C ARG A 151 1.39 -25.61 12.74
N GLU A 152 1.05 -26.86 12.49
CA GLU A 152 1.27 -27.51 11.20
C GLU A 152 0.50 -26.78 10.09
N GLU A 153 -0.75 -26.43 10.35
CA GLU A 153 -1.58 -25.71 9.39
C GLU A 153 -1.05 -24.29 9.12
N VAL A 154 -0.65 -23.58 10.16
CA VAL A 154 0.02 -22.28 10.02
C VAL A 154 1.28 -22.37 9.13
N THR A 155 2.09 -23.42 9.36
CA THR A 155 3.31 -23.65 8.58
C THR A 155 2.99 -23.99 7.13
N ARG A 156 1.98 -24.82 6.90
CA ARG A 156 1.49 -25.21 5.57
C ARG A 156 0.99 -23.98 4.79
N LEU A 157 0.13 -23.19 5.40
CA LEU A 157 -0.42 -21.97 4.79
C LEU A 157 0.67 -20.94 4.48
N ARG A 158 1.64 -20.74 5.38
CA ARG A 158 2.79 -19.87 5.11
C ARG A 158 3.59 -20.32 3.89
N ARG A 159 3.83 -21.62 3.75
CA ARG A 159 4.58 -22.18 2.62
C ARG A 159 3.81 -21.97 1.30
N ILE A 160 2.50 -22.18 1.30
CA ILE A 160 1.64 -21.91 0.14
C ILE A 160 1.74 -20.43 -0.23
N LEU A 161 1.53 -19.54 0.72
CA LEU A 161 1.54 -18.10 0.45
C LEU A 161 2.89 -17.59 -0.04
N ALA A 162 3.98 -18.13 0.49
CA ALA A 162 5.32 -17.79 0.03
C ALA A 162 5.54 -18.13 -1.47
N SER A 163 4.80 -19.11 -2.02
CA SER A 163 4.89 -19.48 -3.42
C SER A 163 3.97 -18.72 -4.37
N ILE A 164 2.88 -18.11 -3.86
CA ILE A 164 1.84 -17.47 -4.70
C ILE A 164 1.75 -15.95 -4.50
N LEU A 165 2.24 -15.42 -3.37
CA LEU A 165 2.09 -14.00 -3.04
C LEU A 165 3.06 -13.15 -3.87
N PRO A 166 2.59 -12.17 -4.66
CA PRO A 166 3.46 -11.29 -5.42
C PRO A 166 4.23 -10.33 -4.51
N GLN A 167 5.36 -9.84 -5.00
CA GLN A 167 6.18 -8.87 -4.28
C GLN A 167 5.42 -7.55 -4.04
N GLY A 168 5.61 -6.95 -2.88
CA GLY A 168 4.98 -5.68 -2.52
C GLY A 168 3.56 -5.84 -1.95
N PHE A 169 3.10 -7.08 -1.75
CA PHE A 169 1.83 -7.36 -1.10
C PHE A 169 2.03 -8.16 0.19
N GLY A 170 1.27 -7.77 1.21
CA GLY A 170 1.09 -8.55 2.41
C GLY A 170 -0.27 -9.25 2.43
N VAL A 171 -0.46 -10.14 3.37
CA VAL A 171 -1.71 -10.88 3.49
C VAL A 171 -2.03 -11.19 4.96
N ILE A 172 -3.33 -11.09 5.30
CA ILE A 172 -3.85 -11.64 6.55
C ILE A 172 -4.66 -12.88 6.19
N VAL A 173 -4.27 -14.01 6.77
CA VAL A 173 -4.94 -15.30 6.58
C VAL A 173 -6.05 -15.45 7.61
N ARG A 174 -7.27 -15.62 7.13
CA ARG A 174 -8.45 -15.83 7.98
C ARG A 174 -8.60 -17.32 8.34
N THR A 175 -9.35 -17.62 9.38
CA THR A 175 -9.67 -19.00 9.78
C THR A 175 -10.33 -19.82 8.67
N ALA A 176 -11.10 -19.16 7.80
CA ALA A 176 -11.73 -19.82 6.65
C ALA A 176 -10.73 -20.45 5.65
N ALA A 177 -9.45 -20.09 5.73
CA ALA A 177 -8.38 -20.67 4.92
C ALA A 177 -7.92 -22.06 5.39
N GLU A 178 -8.31 -22.48 6.61
CA GLU A 178 -7.96 -23.82 7.12
C GLU A 178 -8.41 -24.91 6.15
N GLY A 179 -7.53 -25.87 5.87
CA GLY A 179 -7.77 -26.98 4.97
C GLY A 179 -7.88 -26.60 3.48
N LYS A 180 -7.75 -25.32 3.11
CA LYS A 180 -7.79 -24.91 1.69
C LYS A 180 -6.50 -25.27 0.97
N GLY A 181 -6.65 -25.73 -0.28
CA GLY A 181 -5.52 -26.03 -1.17
C GLY A 181 -4.93 -24.78 -1.83
N VAL A 182 -3.79 -24.98 -2.48
CA VAL A 182 -3.06 -23.92 -3.20
C VAL A 182 -3.96 -23.23 -4.23
N GLU A 183 -4.71 -24.02 -5.03
CA GLU A 183 -5.58 -23.51 -6.09
C GLU A 183 -6.64 -22.55 -5.57
N ALA A 184 -7.33 -22.94 -4.48
CA ALA A 184 -8.38 -22.12 -3.89
C ALA A 184 -7.86 -20.77 -3.38
N LEU A 185 -6.68 -20.79 -2.74
CA LEU A 185 -6.04 -19.58 -2.22
C LEU A 185 -5.46 -18.71 -3.34
N ASN A 186 -4.90 -19.33 -4.39
CA ASN A 186 -4.39 -18.61 -5.55
C ASN A 186 -5.52 -17.94 -6.36
N ASN A 187 -6.62 -18.65 -6.61
CA ASN A 187 -7.77 -18.10 -7.33
C ASN A 187 -8.36 -16.89 -6.59
N GLU A 188 -8.48 -16.98 -5.26
CA GLU A 188 -8.93 -15.84 -4.46
C GLU A 188 -7.93 -14.69 -4.50
N LEU A 189 -6.63 -14.97 -4.40
CA LEU A 189 -5.59 -13.95 -4.50
C LEU A 189 -5.63 -13.23 -5.85
N GLN A 190 -5.76 -13.97 -6.96
CA GLN A 190 -5.90 -13.39 -8.31
C GLN A 190 -7.16 -12.53 -8.46
N SER A 191 -8.22 -12.87 -7.74
CA SER A 191 -9.47 -12.09 -7.73
C SER A 191 -9.35 -10.79 -6.92
N LEU A 192 -8.39 -10.70 -6.01
CA LEU A 192 -8.14 -9.52 -5.17
C LEU A 192 -7.06 -8.59 -5.76
N LEU A 193 -6.28 -9.05 -6.74
CA LEU A 193 -5.24 -8.29 -7.45
C LEU A 193 -5.82 -7.53 -8.62
#